data_110dc48548ee9f4d19048265c1fdd2f9
#
_entry.id   110dc48548ee9f4d19048265c1fdd2f9
#
_cell.length_a   1.000
_cell.length_b   1.000
_cell.length_c   1.000
_cell.angle_alpha   90.00
_cell.angle_beta   90.00
_cell.angle_gamma   90.00
#
_symmetry.space_group_name_H-M   'P 1'
#
loop_
_entity.id
_entity.type
_entity.pdbx_description
1 polymer ?
#
loop_
_entity_poly.entity_id
_entity_poly.type
_entity_poly.pdbx_seq_one_letter_code
_entity_poly.pdbx_strand_id
1 'polypeptide(L)'
;MFDPESFVKEITPQVLEAVKGERVVAAVSGGVDSTTAAILMYKILGAKVVPVMIDTGFLRKGEADKVKSMLEGILPLKVVDKSKEFIGGLEGLSDAEEKRKKFREMFYDTISQVVKENGATFLVQGTIAADWVETQGGIKTQHNVLVQLGIDTQSKWGFKLIEPLADLYKDEVRALARYLGLPKEISERQPFPGPGLLVRVVGKLTQEKLEIEREANDVVEEELKPYGYSQYFSAIFESDGKLDDEISREVGRKVFVYNARATGVKGDVRSYGKIASIYGDVDYDEMRKVTSAITKYDVTHVMWKIAEKESGHYTVAIRAVVTEDFMTADFAKVDKSTLEKIANKILKIDQVKEVVYDVTSKPPATIELE
;
A
#
# COMPACT_ATOMS: atom_id res chain seq x y z
N MET A 1 -28.23 0.83 11.87
CA MET A 1 -26.95 0.23 12.33
C MET A 1 -26.76 -1.04 11.51
N PHE A 2 -25.59 -1.23 10.90
CA PHE A 2 -25.27 -2.41 10.09
C PHE A 2 -25.37 -3.69 10.91
N ASP A 3 -26.11 -4.70 10.42
CA ASP A 3 -26.22 -6.03 11.03
C ASP A 3 -25.59 -7.09 10.11
N PRO A 4 -24.43 -7.64 10.51
CA PRO A 4 -23.71 -8.62 9.69
C PRO A 4 -24.52 -9.90 9.41
N GLU A 5 -25.33 -10.36 10.35
CA GLU A 5 -26.14 -11.58 10.15
C GLU A 5 -27.19 -11.37 9.08
N SER A 6 -27.92 -10.24 9.12
CA SER A 6 -28.90 -9.87 8.10
C SER A 6 -28.25 -9.72 6.73
N PHE A 7 -27.09 -9.06 6.67
CA PHE A 7 -26.34 -8.93 5.43
C PHE A 7 -25.98 -10.28 4.81
N VAL A 8 -25.45 -11.22 5.60
CA VAL A 8 -25.12 -12.56 5.13
C VAL A 8 -26.35 -13.30 4.60
N LYS A 9 -27.51 -13.16 5.27
CA LYS A 9 -28.78 -13.76 4.82
C LYS A 9 -29.25 -13.19 3.50
N GLU A 10 -29.09 -11.89 3.28
CA GLU A 10 -29.50 -11.20 2.05
C GLU A 10 -28.58 -11.48 0.87
N ILE A 11 -27.27 -11.49 1.08
CA ILE A 11 -26.29 -11.68 0.00
C ILE A 11 -26.20 -13.13 -0.47
N THR A 12 -26.47 -14.09 0.41
CA THR A 12 -26.33 -15.53 0.12
C THR A 12 -27.11 -15.97 -1.12
N PRO A 13 -28.43 -15.70 -1.25
CA PRO A 13 -29.19 -16.12 -2.44
C PRO A 13 -28.70 -15.39 -3.72
N GLN A 14 -28.26 -14.14 -3.62
CA GLN A 14 -27.71 -13.38 -4.74
C GLN A 14 -26.41 -14.01 -5.25
N VAL A 15 -25.52 -14.41 -4.34
CA VAL A 15 -24.26 -15.08 -4.69
C VAL A 15 -24.54 -16.44 -5.35
N LEU A 16 -25.43 -17.23 -4.78
CA LEU A 16 -25.79 -18.55 -5.33
C LEU A 16 -26.39 -18.45 -6.74
N GLU A 17 -27.25 -17.45 -6.97
CA GLU A 17 -27.82 -17.19 -8.28
C GLU A 17 -26.76 -16.70 -9.30
N ALA A 18 -25.85 -15.82 -8.88
CA ALA A 18 -24.79 -15.30 -9.75
C ALA A 18 -23.78 -16.39 -10.15
N VAL A 19 -23.37 -17.23 -9.21
CA VAL A 19 -22.33 -18.25 -9.41
C VAL A 19 -22.87 -19.49 -10.11
N LYS A 20 -24.13 -19.87 -9.90
CA LYS A 20 -24.81 -21.03 -10.54
C LYS A 20 -24.01 -22.33 -10.44
N GLY A 21 -23.37 -22.57 -9.29
CA GLY A 21 -22.61 -23.77 -9.03
C GLY A 21 -21.21 -23.83 -9.66
N GLU A 22 -20.78 -22.80 -10.34
CA GLU A 22 -19.42 -22.69 -10.89
C GLU A 22 -18.37 -22.54 -9.77
N ARG A 23 -17.11 -22.76 -10.12
CA ARG A 23 -15.99 -22.53 -9.20
C ARG A 23 -15.56 -21.05 -9.24
N VAL A 24 -15.07 -20.58 -8.12
CA VAL A 24 -14.59 -19.21 -7.97
C VAL A 24 -13.19 -19.20 -7.38
N VAL A 25 -12.33 -18.32 -7.85
CA VAL A 25 -11.04 -17.99 -7.22
C VAL A 25 -11.24 -16.75 -6.38
N ALA A 26 -10.81 -16.78 -5.14
CA ALA A 26 -10.82 -15.61 -4.26
C ALA A 26 -9.38 -15.13 -4.04
N ALA A 27 -9.06 -13.94 -4.55
CA ALA A 27 -7.75 -13.33 -4.34
C ALA A 27 -7.66 -12.71 -2.94
N VAL A 28 -6.75 -13.23 -2.12
CA VAL A 28 -6.50 -12.79 -0.75
C VAL A 28 -5.18 -12.02 -0.68
N SER A 29 -5.21 -10.77 -0.27
CA SER A 29 -4.01 -9.95 -0.10
C SER A 29 -3.47 -9.89 1.34
N GLY A 30 -4.21 -10.47 2.29
CA GLY A 30 -3.94 -10.30 3.73
C GLY A 30 -4.53 -9.02 4.33
N GLY A 31 -5.14 -8.16 3.52
CA GLY A 31 -5.94 -7.03 3.97
C GLY A 31 -7.36 -7.47 4.40
N VAL A 32 -8.03 -6.65 5.21
CA VAL A 32 -9.34 -6.98 5.76
C VAL A 32 -10.40 -7.21 4.67
N ASP A 33 -10.40 -6.41 3.61
CA ASP A 33 -11.47 -6.44 2.60
C ASP A 33 -11.41 -7.73 1.77
N SER A 34 -10.26 -8.02 1.16
CA SER A 34 -10.09 -9.24 0.35
C SER A 34 -10.26 -10.52 1.16
N THR A 35 -9.78 -10.53 2.40
CA THR A 35 -9.90 -11.68 3.28
C THR A 35 -11.34 -11.89 3.74
N THR A 36 -12.06 -10.81 4.08
CA THR A 36 -13.48 -10.87 4.44
C THR A 36 -14.33 -11.38 3.28
N ALA A 37 -14.08 -10.86 2.06
CA ALA A 37 -14.77 -11.33 0.85
C ALA A 37 -14.53 -12.83 0.62
N ALA A 38 -13.27 -13.29 0.73
CA ALA A 38 -12.92 -14.70 0.55
C ALA A 38 -13.61 -15.61 1.57
N ILE A 39 -13.61 -15.24 2.85
CA ILE A 39 -14.25 -16.04 3.90
C ILE A 39 -15.76 -16.04 3.74
N LEU A 40 -16.40 -14.91 3.42
CA LEU A 40 -17.82 -14.84 3.13
C LEU A 40 -18.21 -15.81 2.00
N MET A 41 -17.47 -15.73 0.88
CA MET A 41 -17.72 -16.62 -0.26
C MET A 41 -17.48 -18.09 0.11
N TYR A 42 -16.45 -18.40 0.88
CA TYR A 42 -16.17 -19.75 1.35
C TYR A 42 -17.28 -20.29 2.26
N LYS A 43 -17.85 -19.46 3.13
CA LYS A 43 -19.00 -19.84 3.95
C LYS A 43 -20.26 -20.14 3.11
N ILE A 44 -20.48 -19.41 2.02
CA ILE A 44 -21.64 -19.59 1.15
C ILE A 44 -21.45 -20.77 0.18
N LEU A 45 -20.30 -20.91 -0.44
CA LEU A 45 -20.04 -21.83 -1.56
C LEU A 45 -19.16 -23.04 -1.18
N GLY A 46 -18.55 -23.04 -0.01
CA GLY A 46 -17.70 -24.13 0.48
C GLY A 46 -16.53 -24.42 -0.48
N ALA A 47 -16.33 -25.68 -0.80
CA ALA A 47 -15.21 -26.14 -1.63
C ALA A 47 -15.21 -25.63 -3.08
N LYS A 48 -16.24 -24.92 -3.51
CA LYS A 48 -16.27 -24.22 -4.80
C LYS A 48 -15.34 -22.99 -4.82
N VAL A 49 -14.98 -22.47 -3.66
CA VAL A 49 -14.06 -21.35 -3.53
C VAL A 49 -12.63 -21.83 -3.40
N VAL A 50 -11.75 -21.33 -4.26
CA VAL A 50 -10.31 -21.53 -4.21
C VAL A 50 -9.66 -20.23 -3.73
N PRO A 51 -9.33 -20.10 -2.45
CA PRO A 51 -8.68 -18.90 -1.93
C PRO A 51 -7.19 -18.95 -2.24
N VAL A 52 -6.68 -17.88 -2.86
CA VAL A 52 -5.31 -17.79 -3.36
C VAL A 52 -4.67 -16.48 -2.93
N MET A 53 -3.47 -16.54 -2.40
CA MET A 53 -2.59 -15.39 -2.20
C MET A 53 -1.41 -15.49 -3.18
N ILE A 54 -1.19 -14.45 -3.97
CA ILE A 54 -0.05 -14.40 -4.87
C ILE A 54 1.08 -13.68 -4.15
N ASP A 55 2.19 -14.39 -3.96
CA ASP A 55 3.43 -13.76 -3.52
C ASP A 55 4.13 -13.17 -4.75
N THR A 56 4.06 -11.85 -4.86
CA THR A 56 4.66 -11.08 -5.95
C THR A 56 6.12 -10.71 -5.68
N GLY A 57 6.66 -11.06 -4.52
CA GLY A 57 7.99 -10.61 -4.08
C GLY A 57 8.00 -9.18 -3.52
N PHE A 58 6.87 -8.46 -3.56
CA PHE A 58 6.72 -7.11 -3.00
C PHE A 58 5.93 -7.08 -1.68
N LEU A 59 5.72 -8.23 -1.09
CA LEU A 59 5.09 -8.34 0.22
C LEU A 59 6.06 -7.94 1.35
N ARG A 60 5.49 -7.67 2.53
CA ARG A 60 6.28 -7.50 3.76
C ARG A 60 7.10 -8.75 4.06
N LYS A 61 8.08 -8.62 4.93
CA LYS A 61 8.89 -9.75 5.41
C LYS A 61 8.02 -10.85 6.03
N GLY A 62 8.13 -12.06 5.50
CA GLY A 62 7.39 -13.24 5.98
C GLY A 62 5.87 -13.16 5.85
N GLU A 63 5.34 -12.26 5.04
CA GLU A 63 3.92 -11.92 4.94
C GLU A 63 3.04 -13.10 4.53
N ALA A 64 3.41 -13.80 3.46
CA ALA A 64 2.60 -14.90 2.94
C ALA A 64 2.42 -16.03 3.96
N ASP A 65 3.50 -16.43 4.63
CA ASP A 65 3.46 -17.47 5.67
C ASP A 65 2.65 -17.01 6.89
N LYS A 66 2.80 -15.75 7.26
CA LYS A 66 2.06 -15.16 8.38
C LYS A 66 0.56 -15.13 8.12
N VAL A 67 0.13 -14.68 6.95
CA VAL A 67 -1.29 -14.65 6.57
C VAL A 67 -1.86 -16.06 6.49
N LYS A 68 -1.13 -16.99 5.89
CA LYS A 68 -1.54 -18.40 5.81
C LYS A 68 -1.74 -19.01 7.19
N SER A 69 -0.80 -18.78 8.12
CA SER A 69 -0.92 -19.27 9.51
C SER A 69 -2.10 -18.65 10.25
N MET A 70 -2.35 -17.35 10.09
CA MET A 70 -3.48 -16.67 10.73
C MET A 70 -4.84 -17.19 10.25
N LEU A 71 -4.91 -17.67 9.01
CA LEU A 71 -6.16 -18.18 8.40
C LEU A 71 -6.31 -19.69 8.51
N GLU A 72 -5.37 -20.38 9.15
CA GLU A 72 -5.43 -21.81 9.37
C GLU A 72 -6.73 -22.19 10.13
N GLY A 73 -7.45 -23.19 9.63
CA GLY A 73 -8.75 -23.59 10.19
C GLY A 73 -9.94 -22.70 9.81
N ILE A 74 -9.72 -21.55 9.20
CA ILE A 74 -10.77 -20.61 8.77
C ILE A 74 -10.96 -20.67 7.24
N LEU A 75 -9.86 -20.59 6.50
CA LEU A 75 -9.83 -20.54 5.05
C LEU A 75 -8.64 -21.36 4.53
N PRO A 76 -8.84 -22.33 3.61
CA PRO A 76 -7.76 -23.18 3.07
C PRO A 76 -6.93 -22.39 2.05
N LEU A 77 -6.19 -21.39 2.51
CA LEU A 77 -5.42 -20.46 1.68
C LEU A 77 -4.26 -21.18 0.97
N LYS A 78 -4.20 -21.02 -0.35
CA LYS A 78 -3.06 -21.42 -1.17
C LYS A 78 -2.19 -20.20 -1.47
N VAL A 79 -0.88 -20.34 -1.26
CA VAL A 79 0.10 -19.32 -1.65
C VAL A 79 0.72 -19.74 -2.98
N VAL A 80 0.67 -18.86 -3.96
CA VAL A 80 1.30 -19.03 -5.28
C VAL A 80 2.50 -18.09 -5.35
N ASP A 81 3.69 -18.64 -5.29
CA ASP A 81 4.94 -17.86 -5.38
C ASP A 81 5.24 -17.49 -6.84
N LYS A 82 5.18 -16.20 -7.12
CA LYS A 82 5.53 -15.56 -8.40
C LYS A 82 6.60 -14.48 -8.23
N SER A 83 7.30 -14.49 -7.10
CA SER A 83 8.25 -13.43 -6.73
C SER A 83 9.34 -13.22 -7.79
N LYS A 84 9.90 -14.30 -8.33
CA LYS A 84 10.95 -14.20 -9.35
C LYS A 84 10.45 -13.57 -10.63
N GLU A 85 9.26 -13.97 -11.10
CA GLU A 85 8.67 -13.43 -12.31
C GLU A 85 8.34 -11.94 -12.17
N PHE A 86 7.73 -11.55 -11.04
CA PHE A 86 7.36 -10.13 -10.80
C PHE A 86 8.59 -9.25 -10.65
N ILE A 87 9.55 -9.64 -9.82
CA ILE A 87 10.77 -8.87 -9.62
C ILE A 87 11.51 -8.75 -10.95
N GLY A 88 11.72 -9.85 -11.67
CA GLY A 88 12.42 -9.86 -12.97
C GLY A 88 11.70 -9.03 -14.05
N GLY A 89 10.36 -9.02 -14.05
CA GLY A 89 9.57 -8.26 -15.02
C GLY A 89 9.51 -6.75 -14.73
N LEU A 90 9.80 -6.34 -13.51
CA LEU A 90 9.72 -4.93 -13.06
C LEU A 90 11.10 -4.31 -12.81
N GLU A 91 12.14 -5.13 -12.65
CA GLU A 91 13.50 -4.65 -12.38
C GLU A 91 13.97 -3.68 -13.45
N GLY A 92 14.57 -2.58 -13.01
CA GLY A 92 15.09 -1.51 -13.88
C GLY A 92 14.06 -0.44 -14.24
N LEU A 93 12.77 -0.65 -14.03
CA LEU A 93 11.75 0.40 -14.21
C LEU A 93 11.90 1.50 -13.16
N SER A 94 11.75 2.74 -13.59
CA SER A 94 11.93 3.92 -12.73
C SER A 94 10.68 4.78 -12.61
N ASP A 95 9.84 4.80 -13.64
CA ASP A 95 8.62 5.61 -13.66
C ASP A 95 7.51 4.93 -12.83
N ALA A 96 6.90 5.69 -11.91
CA ALA A 96 5.90 5.18 -10.98
C ALA A 96 4.65 4.64 -11.69
N GLU A 97 4.17 5.33 -12.71
CA GLU A 97 2.98 4.88 -13.45
C GLU A 97 3.28 3.65 -14.30
N GLU A 98 4.47 3.59 -14.91
CA GLU A 98 4.91 2.41 -15.67
C GLU A 98 5.04 1.18 -14.76
N LYS A 99 5.64 1.33 -13.57
CA LYS A 99 5.73 0.26 -12.56
C LYS A 99 4.34 -0.24 -12.16
N ARG A 100 3.41 0.66 -11.84
CA ARG A 100 2.03 0.29 -11.46
C ARG A 100 1.27 -0.39 -12.59
N LYS A 101 1.37 0.13 -13.80
CA LYS A 101 0.72 -0.43 -14.98
C LYS A 101 1.21 -1.84 -15.25
N LYS A 102 2.53 -2.02 -15.28
CA LYS A 102 3.16 -3.34 -15.52
C LYS A 102 2.82 -4.34 -14.42
N PHE A 103 2.89 -3.91 -13.15
CA PHE A 103 2.50 -4.75 -12.01
C PHE A 103 1.05 -5.24 -12.15
N ARG A 104 0.13 -4.33 -12.44
CA ARG A 104 -1.29 -4.67 -12.60
C ARG A 104 -1.52 -5.68 -13.74
N GLU A 105 -0.88 -5.49 -14.88
CA GLU A 105 -0.97 -6.41 -16.01
C GLU A 105 -0.46 -7.80 -15.62
N MET A 106 0.72 -7.89 -15.03
CA MET A 106 1.30 -9.14 -14.55
C MET A 106 0.43 -9.83 -13.49
N PHE A 107 -0.17 -9.05 -12.60
CA PHE A 107 -1.04 -9.57 -11.53
C PHE A 107 -2.30 -10.21 -12.11
N TYR A 108 -2.99 -9.55 -13.03
CA TYR A 108 -4.20 -10.10 -13.63
C TYR A 108 -3.92 -11.23 -14.61
N ASP A 109 -2.79 -11.23 -15.31
CA ASP A 109 -2.35 -12.35 -16.11
C ASP A 109 -2.10 -13.60 -15.23
N THR A 110 -1.48 -13.41 -14.06
CA THR A 110 -1.28 -14.47 -13.07
C THR A 110 -2.61 -14.99 -12.53
N ILE A 111 -3.53 -14.10 -12.17
CA ILE A 111 -4.89 -14.47 -11.73
C ILE A 111 -5.63 -15.24 -12.83
N SER A 112 -5.55 -14.80 -14.07
CA SER A 112 -6.16 -15.49 -15.22
C SER A 112 -5.64 -16.92 -15.34
N GLN A 113 -4.34 -17.11 -15.18
CA GLN A 113 -3.73 -18.45 -15.16
C GLN A 113 -4.28 -19.30 -14.01
N VAL A 114 -4.31 -18.74 -12.79
CA VAL A 114 -4.82 -19.46 -11.61
C VAL A 114 -6.30 -19.83 -11.76
N VAL A 115 -7.12 -18.94 -12.30
CA VAL A 115 -8.54 -19.19 -12.60
C VAL A 115 -8.69 -20.37 -13.55
N LYS A 116 -7.93 -20.39 -14.66
CA LYS A 116 -7.95 -21.47 -15.66
C LYS A 116 -7.49 -22.80 -15.08
N GLU A 117 -6.38 -22.81 -14.37
CA GLU A 117 -5.80 -24.02 -13.76
C GLU A 117 -6.75 -24.67 -12.73
N ASN A 118 -7.60 -23.88 -12.08
CA ASN A 118 -8.58 -24.38 -11.12
C ASN A 118 -9.96 -24.65 -11.73
N GLY A 119 -10.13 -24.49 -13.03
CA GLY A 119 -11.42 -24.68 -13.72
C GLY A 119 -12.48 -23.72 -13.18
N ALA A 120 -12.10 -22.51 -12.79
CA ALA A 120 -12.99 -21.49 -12.25
C ALA A 120 -13.48 -20.54 -13.33
N THR A 121 -14.64 -19.91 -13.10
CA THR A 121 -15.25 -18.93 -13.99
C THR A 121 -15.15 -17.52 -13.42
N PHE A 122 -15.10 -17.39 -12.10
CA PHE A 122 -15.18 -16.12 -11.39
C PHE A 122 -13.94 -15.81 -10.56
N LEU A 123 -13.62 -14.52 -10.48
CA LEU A 123 -12.71 -13.94 -9.52
C LEU A 123 -13.50 -13.14 -8.48
N VAL A 124 -13.29 -13.44 -7.21
CA VAL A 124 -13.81 -12.66 -6.08
C VAL A 124 -12.81 -11.56 -5.73
N GLN A 125 -13.29 -10.31 -5.68
CA GLN A 125 -12.53 -9.15 -5.25
C GLN A 125 -13.16 -8.50 -4.02
N GLY A 126 -12.30 -7.91 -3.17
CA GLY A 126 -12.70 -7.20 -1.96
C GLY A 126 -13.01 -5.72 -2.17
N THR A 127 -13.57 -5.34 -3.31
CA THR A 127 -13.99 -3.96 -3.59
C THR A 127 -15.07 -3.53 -2.60
N ILE A 128 -14.96 -2.32 -2.08
CA ILE A 128 -15.90 -1.72 -1.12
C ILE A 128 -16.47 -0.40 -1.65
N ALA A 129 -17.50 0.15 -1.00
CA ALA A 129 -18.17 1.37 -1.42
C ALA A 129 -17.23 2.58 -1.60
N ALA A 130 -16.24 2.74 -0.72
CA ALA A 130 -15.24 3.81 -0.81
C ALA A 130 -14.40 3.72 -2.09
N ASP A 131 -14.09 2.54 -2.59
CA ASP A 131 -13.32 2.35 -3.82
C ASP A 131 -14.07 2.91 -5.03
N TRP A 132 -15.39 2.78 -5.05
CA TRP A 132 -16.25 3.36 -6.09
C TRP A 132 -16.21 4.88 -6.09
N VAL A 133 -16.35 5.50 -4.91
CA VAL A 133 -16.35 6.97 -4.76
C VAL A 133 -15.01 7.55 -5.17
N GLU A 134 -13.90 6.98 -4.71
CA GLU A 134 -12.56 7.46 -5.01
C GLU A 134 -12.20 7.34 -6.49
N THR A 135 -12.71 6.34 -7.18
CA THR A 135 -12.46 6.17 -8.62
C THR A 135 -13.22 7.15 -9.47
N GLN A 136 -14.47 7.44 -9.12
CA GLN A 136 -15.24 8.48 -9.81
C GLN A 136 -14.62 9.87 -9.66
N GLY A 137 -13.94 10.14 -8.53
CA GLY A 137 -13.17 11.35 -8.28
C GLY A 137 -11.80 11.43 -8.99
N GLY A 138 -11.39 10.39 -9.71
CA GLY A 138 -10.07 10.34 -10.38
C GLY A 138 -8.85 10.20 -9.46
N ILE A 139 -9.06 9.97 -8.17
CA ILE A 139 -8.01 10.00 -7.13
C ILE A 139 -7.29 8.66 -6.99
N LYS A 140 -7.96 7.53 -7.24
CA LYS A 140 -7.35 6.19 -7.19
C LYS A 140 -7.28 5.51 -8.55
N THR A 141 -6.07 5.20 -8.97
CA THR A 141 -5.82 4.30 -10.12
C THR A 141 -5.32 2.92 -9.67
N GLN A 142 -5.36 2.62 -8.38
CA GLN A 142 -4.56 1.53 -7.80
C GLN A 142 -5.30 0.21 -7.55
N HIS A 143 -6.60 0.18 -7.33
CA HIS A 143 -7.29 -1.04 -6.92
C HIS A 143 -8.61 -1.28 -7.66
N ASN A 144 -8.84 -2.54 -7.97
CA ASN A 144 -10.12 -3.22 -8.19
C ASN A 144 -11.18 -2.51 -9.05
N VAL A 145 -10.77 -1.62 -9.95
CA VAL A 145 -11.67 -0.76 -10.71
C VAL A 145 -11.79 -1.19 -12.17
N LEU A 146 -11.60 -2.46 -12.44
CA LEU A 146 -11.61 -2.96 -13.80
C LEU A 146 -12.94 -2.66 -14.52
N VAL A 147 -14.04 -2.80 -13.82
CA VAL A 147 -15.38 -2.48 -14.37
C VAL A 147 -15.53 -0.98 -14.63
N GLN A 148 -15.07 -0.12 -13.73
CA GLN A 148 -15.13 1.35 -13.90
C GLN A 148 -14.18 1.87 -14.98
N LEU A 149 -13.05 1.18 -15.22
CA LEU A 149 -12.18 1.48 -16.36
C LEU A 149 -12.74 0.98 -17.70
N GLY A 150 -13.93 0.39 -17.70
CA GLY A 150 -14.53 -0.19 -18.89
C GLY A 150 -13.80 -1.41 -19.44
N ILE A 151 -12.98 -2.08 -18.60
CA ILE A 151 -12.23 -3.27 -19.00
C ILE A 151 -13.14 -4.49 -18.89
N ASP A 152 -13.41 -5.11 -20.02
CA ASP A 152 -14.08 -6.42 -20.07
C ASP A 152 -13.10 -7.51 -19.63
N THR A 153 -13.21 -7.91 -18.36
CA THR A 153 -12.34 -8.91 -17.75
C THR A 153 -12.50 -10.29 -18.40
N GLN A 154 -13.69 -10.63 -18.87
CA GLN A 154 -13.93 -11.90 -19.52
C GLN A 154 -13.25 -11.98 -20.88
N SER A 155 -13.31 -10.94 -21.69
CA SER A 155 -12.62 -10.92 -22.99
C SER A 155 -11.11 -10.83 -22.84
N LYS A 156 -10.62 -10.08 -21.85
CA LYS A 156 -9.19 -9.85 -21.65
C LYS A 156 -8.51 -10.98 -20.91
N TRP A 157 -9.11 -11.48 -19.82
CA TRP A 157 -8.47 -12.46 -18.91
C TRP A 157 -9.26 -13.75 -18.70
N GLY A 158 -10.47 -13.87 -19.25
CA GLY A 158 -11.26 -15.10 -19.21
C GLY A 158 -11.99 -15.36 -17.90
N PHE A 159 -12.22 -14.35 -17.05
CA PHE A 159 -13.02 -14.48 -15.83
C PHE A 159 -14.05 -13.35 -15.67
N LYS A 160 -15.09 -13.63 -14.90
CA LYS A 160 -16.08 -12.67 -14.44
C LYS A 160 -15.75 -12.24 -13.01
N LEU A 161 -16.10 -10.99 -12.64
CA LEU A 161 -15.90 -10.47 -11.29
C LEU A 161 -17.12 -10.73 -10.41
N ILE A 162 -16.85 -11.03 -9.14
CA ILE A 162 -17.82 -10.99 -8.04
C ILE A 162 -17.25 -10.11 -6.95
N GLU A 163 -18.01 -9.11 -6.54
CA GLU A 163 -17.62 -8.09 -5.56
C GLU A 163 -18.65 -8.04 -4.42
N PRO A 164 -18.61 -9.01 -3.50
CA PRO A 164 -19.68 -9.21 -2.51
C PRO A 164 -19.74 -8.10 -1.45
N LEU A 165 -18.74 -7.25 -1.36
CA LEU A 165 -18.65 -6.15 -0.38
C LEU A 165 -18.83 -4.76 -1.00
N ALA A 166 -19.20 -4.68 -2.29
CA ALA A 166 -19.20 -3.43 -3.06
C ALA A 166 -20.08 -2.32 -2.47
N ASP A 167 -21.14 -2.68 -1.74
CA ASP A 167 -22.07 -1.74 -1.10
C ASP A 167 -21.71 -1.40 0.35
N LEU A 168 -20.66 -2.01 0.91
CA LEU A 168 -20.26 -1.82 2.29
C LEU A 168 -19.19 -0.75 2.46
N TYR A 169 -19.31 0.02 3.55
CA TYR A 169 -18.27 0.92 4.02
C TYR A 169 -17.25 0.19 4.92
N LYS A 170 -16.12 0.82 5.18
CA LYS A 170 -14.98 0.19 5.88
C LYS A 170 -15.31 -0.32 7.28
N ASP A 171 -16.09 0.42 8.03
CA ASP A 171 -16.55 0.05 9.37
C ASP A 171 -17.52 -1.15 9.33
N GLU A 172 -18.38 -1.22 8.31
CA GLU A 172 -19.29 -2.34 8.08
C GLU A 172 -18.51 -3.61 7.67
N VAL A 173 -17.49 -3.48 6.81
CA VAL A 173 -16.61 -4.58 6.46
C VAL A 173 -15.87 -5.12 7.69
N ARG A 174 -15.38 -4.25 8.57
CA ARG A 174 -14.75 -4.67 9.82
C ARG A 174 -15.74 -5.37 10.77
N ALA A 175 -16.99 -4.89 10.83
CA ALA A 175 -18.04 -5.55 11.61
C ALA A 175 -18.35 -6.94 11.04
N LEU A 176 -18.46 -7.06 9.72
CA LEU A 176 -18.64 -8.34 9.04
C LEU A 176 -17.44 -9.27 9.25
N ALA A 177 -16.22 -8.76 9.16
CA ALA A 177 -15.00 -9.52 9.41
C ALA A 177 -14.99 -10.17 10.80
N ARG A 178 -15.31 -9.39 11.85
CA ARG A 178 -15.44 -9.90 13.22
C ARG A 178 -16.53 -10.95 13.35
N TYR A 179 -17.70 -10.72 12.76
CA TYR A 179 -18.80 -11.68 12.72
C TYR A 179 -18.41 -13.01 12.06
N LEU A 180 -17.64 -12.93 10.97
CA LEU A 180 -17.13 -14.09 10.24
C LEU A 180 -15.97 -14.80 10.94
N GLY A 181 -15.44 -14.24 12.02
CA GLY A 181 -14.37 -14.84 12.82
C GLY A 181 -12.95 -14.54 12.33
N LEU A 182 -12.76 -13.42 11.62
CA LEU A 182 -11.40 -12.99 11.25
C LEU A 182 -10.58 -12.66 12.51
N PRO A 183 -9.30 -13.08 12.55
CA PRO A 183 -8.37 -12.64 13.59
C PRO A 183 -8.23 -11.11 13.62
N LYS A 184 -8.07 -10.53 14.83
CA LYS A 184 -7.87 -9.08 15.00
C LYS A 184 -6.64 -8.59 14.25
N GLU A 185 -5.62 -9.40 14.15
CA GLU A 185 -4.37 -9.12 13.44
C GLU A 185 -4.59 -8.83 11.94
N ILE A 186 -5.71 -9.28 11.38
CA ILE A 186 -6.12 -8.96 10.01
C ILE A 186 -7.17 -7.85 10.00
N SER A 187 -8.20 -7.94 10.84
CA SER A 187 -9.33 -7.00 10.82
C SER A 187 -8.94 -5.58 11.24
N GLU A 188 -7.94 -5.44 12.11
CA GLU A 188 -7.44 -4.16 12.63
C GLU A 188 -6.12 -3.70 11.99
N ARG A 189 -5.71 -4.37 10.93
CA ARG A 189 -4.44 -4.11 10.27
C ARG A 189 -4.45 -2.78 9.54
N GLN A 190 -3.29 -2.07 9.56
CA GLN A 190 -3.11 -0.88 8.74
C GLN A 190 -3.19 -1.23 7.24
N PRO A 191 -3.62 -0.29 6.38
CA PRO A 191 -3.61 -0.50 4.94
C PRO A 191 -2.21 -0.85 4.41
N PHE A 192 -2.18 -1.69 3.38
CA PHE A 192 -0.97 -2.00 2.62
C PHE A 192 -1.30 -1.86 1.13
N PRO A 193 -0.48 -1.18 0.34
CA PRO A 193 -0.81 -0.93 -1.05
C PRO A 193 -0.84 -2.21 -1.87
N GLY A 194 -1.67 -2.27 -2.91
CA GLY A 194 -1.78 -3.43 -3.78
C GLY A 194 -0.47 -3.85 -4.43
N PRO A 195 0.33 -2.91 -4.99
CA PRO A 195 1.65 -3.22 -5.50
C PRO A 195 2.70 -3.51 -4.40
N GLY A 196 2.31 -3.45 -3.13
CA GLY A 196 3.19 -3.73 -2.01
C GLY A 196 4.37 -2.76 -1.92
N LEU A 197 5.54 -3.30 -1.61
CA LEU A 197 6.78 -2.52 -1.48
C LEU A 197 7.26 -1.88 -2.80
N LEU A 198 6.70 -2.29 -3.94
CA LEU A 198 7.06 -1.69 -5.23
C LEU A 198 6.90 -0.17 -5.25
N VAL A 199 5.82 0.36 -4.67
CA VAL A 199 5.54 1.80 -4.60
C VAL A 199 6.27 2.52 -3.46
N ARG A 200 7.08 1.79 -2.71
CA ARG A 200 7.97 2.30 -1.65
C ARG A 200 9.44 2.28 -2.05
N VAL A 201 9.77 1.58 -3.13
CA VAL A 201 11.07 1.69 -3.81
C VAL A 201 10.97 2.82 -4.84
N VAL A 202 11.26 4.04 -4.40
CA VAL A 202 11.11 5.25 -5.22
C VAL A 202 12.22 5.31 -6.29
N GLY A 203 11.83 5.61 -7.53
CA GLY A 203 12.72 5.61 -8.67
C GLY A 203 13.04 4.20 -9.18
N LYS A 204 14.27 3.97 -9.63
CA LYS A 204 14.66 2.70 -10.26
C LYS A 204 14.52 1.52 -9.30
N LEU A 205 13.72 0.53 -9.71
CA LEU A 205 13.62 -0.73 -8.97
C LEU A 205 14.87 -1.57 -9.19
N THR A 206 15.51 -1.98 -8.09
CA THR A 206 16.54 -3.01 -8.06
C THR A 206 16.23 -3.99 -6.94
N GLN A 207 16.71 -5.24 -7.08
CA GLN A 207 16.54 -6.23 -6.04
C GLN A 207 17.18 -5.78 -4.72
N GLU A 208 18.36 -5.14 -4.78
CA GLU A 208 19.04 -4.60 -3.60
C GLU A 208 18.18 -3.59 -2.86
N LYS A 209 17.63 -2.58 -3.55
CA LYS A 209 16.73 -1.59 -2.92
C LYS A 209 15.49 -2.23 -2.32
N LEU A 210 14.92 -3.22 -3.00
CA LEU A 210 13.73 -3.92 -2.51
C LEU A 210 14.02 -4.68 -1.20
N GLU A 211 15.15 -5.37 -1.11
CA GLU A 211 15.52 -6.10 0.11
C GLU A 211 15.81 -5.13 1.27
N ILE A 212 16.49 -4.02 1.01
CA ILE A 212 16.74 -2.98 2.02
C ILE A 212 15.40 -2.38 2.49
N GLU A 213 14.50 -2.08 1.56
CA GLU A 213 13.17 -1.53 1.89
C GLU A 213 12.37 -2.53 2.74
N ARG A 214 12.41 -3.81 2.42
CA ARG A 214 11.72 -4.86 3.20
C ARG A 214 12.22 -4.92 4.64
N GLU A 215 13.52 -4.87 4.85
CA GLU A 215 14.12 -4.86 6.19
C GLU A 215 13.82 -3.55 6.94
N ALA A 216 13.93 -2.40 6.27
CA ALA A 216 13.64 -1.10 6.88
C ALA A 216 12.14 -0.97 7.24
N ASN A 217 11.25 -1.43 6.37
CA ASN A 217 9.81 -1.41 6.63
C ASN A 217 9.44 -2.28 7.84
N ASP A 218 10.05 -3.44 7.98
CA ASP A 218 9.85 -4.32 9.14
C ASP A 218 10.23 -3.62 10.45
N VAL A 219 11.36 -2.92 10.47
CA VAL A 219 11.80 -2.11 11.63
C VAL A 219 10.80 -0.99 11.94
N VAL A 220 10.36 -0.23 10.93
CA VAL A 220 9.42 0.88 11.13
C VAL A 220 8.07 0.39 11.63
N GLU A 221 7.52 -0.65 11.04
CA GLU A 221 6.23 -1.21 11.45
C GLU A 221 6.29 -1.78 12.87
N GLU A 222 7.36 -2.47 13.24
CA GLU A 222 7.54 -3.00 14.60
C GLU A 222 7.61 -1.86 15.65
N GLU A 223 8.41 -0.84 15.40
CA GLU A 223 8.65 0.24 16.35
C GLU A 223 7.45 1.21 16.47
N LEU A 224 6.70 1.45 15.39
CA LEU A 224 5.57 2.38 15.41
C LEU A 224 4.21 1.73 15.72
N LYS A 225 4.11 0.41 15.65
CA LYS A 225 2.87 -0.32 15.97
C LYS A 225 2.21 0.08 17.29
N PRO A 226 2.94 0.30 18.41
CA PRO A 226 2.33 0.66 19.68
C PRO A 226 1.63 2.03 19.71
N TYR A 227 1.93 2.92 18.76
CA TYR A 227 1.42 4.30 18.77
C TYR A 227 0.03 4.46 18.14
N GLY A 228 -0.46 3.46 17.41
CA GLY A 228 -1.82 3.49 16.84
C GLY A 228 -2.03 4.50 15.73
N TYR A 229 -0.97 4.90 15.01
CA TYR A 229 -1.11 5.75 13.82
C TYR A 229 -1.91 5.04 12.73
N SER A 230 -2.56 5.81 11.85
CA SER A 230 -3.44 5.25 10.82
C SER A 230 -2.68 4.44 9.77
N GLN A 231 -1.49 4.91 9.39
CA GLN A 231 -0.56 4.18 8.52
C GLN A 231 0.88 4.61 8.82
N TYR A 232 1.81 3.65 8.80
CA TYR A 232 3.23 3.88 9.08
C TYR A 232 4.07 2.83 8.35
N PHE A 233 5.16 3.29 7.71
CA PHE A 233 5.99 2.48 6.83
C PHE A 233 7.31 3.20 6.49
N SER A 234 8.17 2.55 5.73
CA SER A 234 9.34 3.15 5.12
C SER A 234 9.22 3.26 3.61
N ALA A 235 10.08 4.06 3.01
CA ALA A 235 10.35 4.12 1.59
C ALA A 235 11.84 4.38 1.34
N ILE A 236 12.36 3.97 0.20
CA ILE A 236 13.79 4.06 -0.14
C ILE A 236 13.99 4.79 -1.46
N PHE A 237 15.05 5.62 -1.53
CA PHE A 237 15.50 6.29 -2.74
C PHE A 237 17.02 6.57 -2.67
N GLU A 238 17.61 7.01 -3.76
CA GLU A 238 19.04 7.34 -3.84
C GLU A 238 19.40 8.55 -2.97
N SER A 239 20.51 8.47 -2.26
CA SER A 239 21.02 9.53 -1.38
C SER A 239 21.87 10.53 -2.18
N ASP A 240 21.24 11.20 -3.15
CA ASP A 240 21.87 12.11 -4.10
C ASP A 240 21.49 13.59 -3.89
N GLY A 241 20.98 13.91 -2.70
CA GLY A 241 20.51 15.25 -2.33
C GLY A 241 21.59 16.32 -2.49
N LYS A 242 21.22 17.41 -3.14
CA LYS A 242 22.07 18.60 -3.33
C LYS A 242 21.47 19.80 -2.63
N LEU A 243 22.33 20.61 -2.00
CA LEU A 243 21.92 21.85 -1.37
C LEU A 243 21.27 22.77 -2.41
N ASP A 244 20.07 23.25 -2.11
CA ASP A 244 19.38 24.26 -2.88
C ASP A 244 19.43 25.59 -2.14
N ASP A 245 20.21 26.54 -2.65
CA ASP A 245 20.48 27.82 -2.01
C ASP A 245 19.26 28.76 -2.05
N GLU A 246 18.42 28.64 -3.08
CA GLU A 246 17.22 29.48 -3.23
C GLU A 246 16.17 29.10 -2.20
N ILE A 247 15.82 27.82 -2.16
CA ILE A 247 14.84 27.30 -1.20
C ILE A 247 15.36 27.46 0.24
N SER A 248 16.66 27.22 0.45
CA SER A 248 17.28 27.36 1.78
C SER A 248 17.18 28.79 2.32
N ARG A 249 17.35 29.80 1.47
CA ARG A 249 17.21 31.21 1.85
C ARG A 249 15.77 31.57 2.16
N GLU A 250 14.80 31.06 1.40
CA GLU A 250 13.39 31.34 1.63
C GLU A 250 12.90 30.80 2.98
N VAL A 251 13.31 29.58 3.35
CA VAL A 251 12.84 28.95 4.59
C VAL A 251 13.77 29.15 5.79
N GLY A 252 14.92 29.79 5.60
CA GLY A 252 15.87 30.10 6.67
C GLY A 252 16.60 28.89 7.24
N ARG A 253 16.68 27.77 6.50
CA ARG A 253 17.41 26.56 6.90
C ARG A 253 17.91 25.78 5.70
N LYS A 254 18.94 24.94 5.88
CA LYS A 254 19.48 24.12 4.78
C LYS A 254 18.44 23.15 4.25
N VAL A 255 18.22 23.22 2.92
CA VAL A 255 17.32 22.34 2.17
C VAL A 255 18.13 21.60 1.12
N PHE A 256 18.01 20.30 1.09
CA PHE A 256 18.63 19.44 0.07
C PHE A 256 17.53 18.84 -0.80
N VAL A 257 17.72 18.87 -2.11
CA VAL A 257 16.77 18.36 -3.10
C VAL A 257 17.35 17.14 -3.79
N TYR A 258 16.59 16.05 -3.77
CA TYR A 258 16.95 14.76 -4.40
C TYR A 258 16.43 14.67 -5.82
N ASN A 259 17.05 13.82 -6.64
CA ASN A 259 16.56 13.56 -8.01
C ASN A 259 15.32 12.66 -8.01
N ALA A 260 15.13 11.85 -6.97
CA ALA A 260 13.94 11.02 -6.82
C ALA A 260 12.65 11.85 -6.90
N ARG A 261 11.68 11.36 -7.63
CA ARG A 261 10.36 11.99 -7.79
C ARG A 261 9.31 11.16 -7.07
N ALA A 262 8.50 11.83 -6.27
CA ALA A 262 7.41 11.21 -5.53
C ALA A 262 6.06 11.82 -5.94
N THR A 263 5.01 11.07 -5.65
CA THR A 263 3.64 11.51 -5.97
C THR A 263 3.17 12.63 -5.05
N GLY A 264 2.36 13.50 -5.58
CA GLY A 264 1.66 14.55 -4.85
C GLY A 264 0.27 14.78 -5.42
N VAL A 265 -0.46 15.69 -4.80
CA VAL A 265 -1.82 16.09 -5.21
C VAL A 265 -1.84 17.60 -5.42
N LYS A 266 -2.23 18.03 -6.63
CA LYS A 266 -2.51 19.43 -6.96
C LYS A 266 -3.94 19.55 -7.46
N GLY A 267 -4.81 20.13 -6.63
CA GLY A 267 -6.27 20.04 -6.85
C GLY A 267 -6.71 18.58 -6.75
N ASP A 268 -7.44 18.10 -7.75
CA ASP A 268 -7.93 16.72 -7.82
C ASP A 268 -7.03 15.81 -8.69
N VAL A 269 -5.84 16.31 -9.09
CA VAL A 269 -4.96 15.60 -10.03
C VAL A 269 -3.68 15.17 -9.33
N ARG A 270 -3.27 13.93 -9.60
CA ARG A 270 -1.96 13.41 -9.20
C ARG A 270 -0.85 14.20 -9.89
N SER A 271 0.14 14.60 -9.13
CA SER A 271 1.35 15.28 -9.61
C SER A 271 2.59 14.51 -9.21
N TYR A 272 3.71 14.82 -9.84
CA TYR A 272 5.02 14.25 -9.51
C TYR A 272 6.00 15.37 -9.30
N GLY A 273 6.70 15.36 -8.17
CA GLY A 273 7.71 16.34 -7.83
C GLY A 273 8.87 15.70 -7.11
N LYS A 274 9.93 16.44 -6.92
CA LYS A 274 11.12 15.99 -6.22
C LYS A 274 10.85 15.82 -4.72
N ILE A 275 11.75 15.12 -4.06
CA ILE A 275 11.81 15.01 -2.60
C ILE A 275 12.84 16.03 -2.12
N ALA A 276 12.54 16.75 -1.03
CA ALA A 276 13.49 17.62 -0.36
C ALA A 276 13.67 17.20 1.10
N SER A 277 14.83 17.48 1.69
CA SER A 277 15.06 17.31 3.12
C SER A 277 15.53 18.60 3.77
N ILE A 278 15.11 18.80 5.02
CA ILE A 278 15.52 19.92 5.88
C ILE A 278 16.39 19.41 7.01
N TYR A 279 17.31 20.25 7.44
CA TYR A 279 18.25 19.97 8.51
C TYR A 279 17.95 20.79 9.75
N GLY A 280 18.46 20.33 10.88
CA GLY A 280 18.33 20.99 12.19
C GLY A 280 17.12 20.52 12.96
N ASP A 281 16.87 21.15 14.11
CA ASP A 281 15.72 20.82 14.94
C ASP A 281 14.42 21.26 14.28
N VAL A 282 13.38 20.44 14.44
CA VAL A 282 12.06 20.63 13.86
C VAL A 282 11.05 20.87 14.97
N ASP A 283 10.34 21.98 14.89
CA ASP A 283 9.08 22.18 15.57
C ASP A 283 7.94 21.76 14.63
N TYR A 284 7.23 20.72 14.99
CA TYR A 284 6.14 20.19 14.17
C TYR A 284 5.02 21.19 13.90
N ASP A 285 4.80 22.15 14.80
CA ASP A 285 3.76 23.17 14.62
C ASP A 285 4.13 24.21 13.54
N GLU A 286 5.44 24.40 13.28
CA GLU A 286 5.93 25.25 12.21
C GLU A 286 5.99 24.55 10.84
N MET A 287 5.98 23.20 10.82
CA MET A 287 6.23 22.41 9.61
C MET A 287 5.21 22.68 8.51
N ARG A 288 3.97 22.99 8.82
CA ARG A 288 2.99 23.33 7.77
C ARG A 288 3.42 24.56 6.96
N LYS A 289 4.02 25.58 7.61
CA LYS A 289 4.53 26.78 6.91
C LYS A 289 5.75 26.45 6.08
N VAL A 290 6.71 25.72 6.65
CA VAL A 290 7.94 25.32 5.99
C VAL A 290 7.65 24.45 4.78
N THR A 291 6.86 23.40 4.92
CA THR A 291 6.48 22.50 3.82
C THR A 291 5.66 23.22 2.75
N SER A 292 4.76 24.12 3.13
CA SER A 292 3.99 24.94 2.18
C SER A 292 4.90 25.87 1.34
N ALA A 293 5.97 26.41 1.91
CA ALA A 293 6.94 27.22 1.18
C ALA A 293 7.74 26.37 0.20
N ILE A 294 8.24 25.22 0.63
CA ILE A 294 9.06 24.30 -0.20
C ILE A 294 8.25 23.67 -1.32
N THR A 295 7.00 23.27 -1.08
CA THR A 295 6.14 22.61 -2.08
C THR A 295 5.58 23.55 -3.16
N LYS A 296 5.85 24.85 -3.09
CA LYS A 296 5.64 25.80 -4.21
C LYS A 296 6.59 25.55 -5.36
N TYR A 297 7.76 24.98 -5.08
CA TYR A 297 8.73 24.52 -6.07
C TYR A 297 8.32 23.15 -6.63
N ASP A 298 9.15 22.53 -7.46
CA ASP A 298 8.93 21.17 -7.98
C ASP A 298 9.21 20.12 -6.90
N VAL A 299 8.59 20.24 -5.74
CA VAL A 299 8.73 19.35 -4.57
C VAL A 299 7.35 18.91 -4.09
N THR A 300 7.17 17.61 -3.86
CA THR A 300 5.92 17.03 -3.35
C THR A 300 6.03 16.53 -1.92
N HIS A 301 7.21 16.09 -1.51
CA HIS A 301 7.49 15.60 -0.16
C HIS A 301 8.66 16.33 0.47
N VAL A 302 8.50 16.75 1.71
CA VAL A 302 9.54 17.38 2.53
C VAL A 302 9.85 16.48 3.70
N MET A 303 11.12 16.11 3.84
CA MET A 303 11.63 15.22 4.86
C MET A 303 12.43 15.99 5.92
N TRP A 304 12.37 15.52 7.15
CA TRP A 304 13.27 15.95 8.21
C TRP A 304 14.40 14.95 8.36
N LYS A 305 15.65 15.39 8.27
CA LYS A 305 16.82 14.52 8.45
C LYS A 305 16.98 14.12 9.92
N ILE A 306 16.94 12.82 10.19
CA ILE A 306 17.03 12.27 11.53
C ILE A 306 18.46 11.85 11.84
N ALA A 307 19.10 11.08 10.97
CA ALA A 307 20.45 10.60 11.18
C ALA A 307 21.14 10.26 9.85
N GLU A 308 22.47 10.26 9.85
CA GLU A 308 23.29 9.86 8.71
C GLU A 308 24.60 9.21 9.12
N LYS A 309 25.23 8.52 8.20
CA LYS A 309 26.61 8.04 8.29
C LYS A 309 27.37 8.35 7.00
N GLU A 310 28.70 8.24 7.03
CA GLU A 310 29.53 8.61 5.87
C GLU A 310 29.36 7.68 4.66
N SER A 311 29.12 6.38 4.92
CA SER A 311 28.99 5.36 3.88
C SER A 311 27.52 5.06 3.53
N GLY A 312 27.31 4.51 2.34
CA GLY A 312 26.01 4.11 1.84
C GLY A 312 25.57 4.91 0.60
N HIS A 313 24.49 4.47 -0.02
CA HIS A 313 23.97 5.01 -1.28
C HIS A 313 22.53 5.42 -1.19
N TYR A 314 21.80 4.94 -0.19
CA TYR A 314 20.35 5.10 -0.11
C TYR A 314 19.92 5.92 1.09
N THR A 315 18.84 6.66 0.88
CA THR A 315 18.05 7.32 1.91
C THR A 315 16.82 6.48 2.19
N VAL A 316 16.56 6.22 3.45
CA VAL A 316 15.31 5.60 3.91
C VAL A 316 14.45 6.66 4.57
N ALA A 317 13.25 6.85 4.06
CA ALA A 317 12.25 7.72 4.65
C ALA A 317 11.30 6.93 5.55
N ILE A 318 11.07 7.45 6.75
CA ILE A 318 10.00 7.00 7.65
C ILE A 318 8.78 7.84 7.35
N ARG A 319 7.63 7.21 7.17
CA ARG A 319 6.34 7.86 6.98
C ARG A 319 5.38 7.37 8.06
N ALA A 320 4.76 8.28 8.80
CA ALA A 320 3.66 7.98 9.71
C ALA A 320 2.58 9.06 9.56
N VAL A 321 1.32 8.66 9.40
CA VAL A 321 0.21 9.57 9.19
C VAL A 321 -0.96 9.27 10.12
N VAL A 322 -1.70 10.34 10.42
CA VAL A 322 -2.98 10.30 11.12
C VAL A 322 -4.06 10.78 10.16
N THR A 323 -5.10 9.98 10.00
CA THR A 323 -6.21 10.28 9.08
C THR A 323 -7.46 9.53 9.51
N GLU A 324 -8.62 10.07 9.15
CA GLU A 324 -9.91 9.42 9.36
C GLU A 324 -10.39 8.69 8.09
N ASP A 325 -10.16 9.30 6.93
CA ASP A 325 -10.75 8.89 5.65
C ASP A 325 -9.72 8.54 4.55
N PHE A 326 -8.43 8.72 4.81
CA PHE A 326 -7.32 8.58 3.84
C PHE A 326 -7.38 9.54 2.64
N MET A 327 -8.41 10.38 2.54
CA MET A 327 -8.48 11.45 1.52
C MET A 327 -7.57 12.61 1.90
N THR A 328 -7.62 13.01 3.15
CA THR A 328 -6.69 13.95 3.78
C THR A 328 -5.91 13.26 4.89
N ALA A 329 -4.68 13.67 5.12
CA ALA A 329 -3.86 13.10 6.17
C ALA A 329 -2.84 14.12 6.69
N ASP A 330 -2.64 14.13 7.99
CA ASP A 330 -1.53 14.83 8.61
C ASP A 330 -0.40 13.85 8.92
N PHE A 331 0.84 14.32 8.85
CA PHE A 331 1.96 13.54 9.37
C PHE A 331 1.84 13.41 10.90
N ALA A 332 2.20 12.25 11.43
CA ALA A 332 2.17 12.03 12.89
C ALA A 332 3.32 12.80 13.57
N LYS A 333 3.04 13.35 14.75
CA LYS A 333 4.06 14.01 15.58
C LYS A 333 4.84 12.95 16.39
N VAL A 334 5.70 12.21 15.72
CA VAL A 334 6.51 11.17 16.35
C VAL A 334 7.65 11.80 17.15
N ASP A 335 7.87 11.34 18.38
CA ASP A 335 8.96 11.83 19.22
C ASP A 335 10.32 11.62 18.55
N LYS A 336 11.21 12.63 18.66
CA LYS A 336 12.56 12.60 18.10
C LYS A 336 13.33 11.36 18.56
N SER A 337 13.24 11.02 19.85
CA SER A 337 13.90 9.83 20.41
C SER A 337 13.44 8.51 19.77
N THR A 338 12.17 8.39 19.45
CA THR A 338 11.63 7.23 18.73
C THR A 338 12.15 7.18 17.30
N LEU A 339 12.17 8.32 16.58
CA LEU A 339 12.73 8.41 15.24
C LEU A 339 14.23 8.09 15.22
N GLU A 340 15.00 8.59 16.19
CA GLU A 340 16.43 8.27 16.34
C GLU A 340 16.67 6.79 16.62
N LYS A 341 15.84 6.16 17.45
CA LYS A 341 15.90 4.72 17.71
C LYS A 341 15.68 3.91 16.43
N ILE A 342 14.67 4.26 15.65
CA ILE A 342 14.38 3.62 14.35
C ILE A 342 15.55 3.85 13.39
N ALA A 343 16.02 5.08 13.26
CA ALA A 343 17.12 5.45 12.38
C ALA A 343 18.41 4.68 12.72
N ASN A 344 18.74 4.54 14.00
CA ASN A 344 19.91 3.78 14.43
C ASN A 344 19.81 2.29 14.08
N LYS A 345 18.62 1.70 14.11
CA LYS A 345 18.40 0.33 13.63
C LYS A 345 18.58 0.21 12.12
N ILE A 346 18.00 1.12 11.34
CA ILE A 346 18.05 1.12 9.88
C ILE A 346 19.47 1.39 9.36
N LEU A 347 20.22 2.29 10.00
CA LEU A 347 21.61 2.62 9.63
C LEU A 347 22.60 1.46 9.83
N LYS A 348 22.20 0.38 10.51
CA LYS A 348 22.99 -0.87 10.56
C LYS A 348 23.04 -1.59 9.21
N ILE A 349 22.14 -1.26 8.31
CA ILE A 349 22.18 -1.74 6.92
C ILE A 349 23.28 -0.96 6.19
N ASP A 350 24.28 -1.66 5.69
CA ASP A 350 25.50 -1.05 5.15
C ASP A 350 25.25 -0.04 4.03
N GLN A 351 24.29 -0.33 3.16
CA GLN A 351 23.98 0.49 1.98
C GLN A 351 23.15 1.74 2.31
N VAL A 352 22.56 1.82 3.50
CA VAL A 352 21.78 3.01 3.91
C VAL A 352 22.71 4.06 4.44
N LYS A 353 22.67 5.26 3.83
CA LYS A 353 23.47 6.42 4.21
C LYS A 353 22.77 7.33 5.20
N GLU A 354 21.48 7.58 4.97
CA GLU A 354 20.71 8.50 5.80
C GLU A 354 19.28 8.01 6.03
N VAL A 355 18.69 8.46 7.14
CA VAL A 355 17.30 8.22 7.50
C VAL A 355 16.62 9.56 7.72
N VAL A 356 15.47 9.74 7.10
CA VAL A 356 14.66 10.94 7.12
C VAL A 356 13.23 10.64 7.56
N TYR A 357 12.51 11.65 8.02
CA TYR A 357 11.10 11.54 8.42
C TYR A 357 10.24 12.49 7.58
N ASP A 358 9.19 11.97 6.95
CA ASP A 358 8.28 12.76 6.12
C ASP A 358 7.36 13.63 6.95
N VAL A 359 7.50 14.95 6.82
CA VAL A 359 6.75 15.99 7.55
C VAL A 359 5.75 16.73 6.66
N THR A 360 5.27 16.07 5.60
CA THR A 360 4.35 16.67 4.64
C THR A 360 2.94 16.09 4.81
N SER A 361 1.94 16.96 4.91
CA SER A 361 0.54 16.55 4.96
C SER A 361 0.01 16.21 3.55
N LYS A 362 -1.06 15.44 3.47
CA LYS A 362 -1.83 15.18 2.25
C LYS A 362 -3.11 16.04 2.26
N PRO A 363 -3.33 16.94 1.29
CA PRO A 363 -2.37 17.43 0.30
C PRO A 363 -1.25 18.28 0.92
N PRO A 364 -0.16 18.66 0.22
CA PRO A 364 0.17 18.42 -1.20
C PRO A 364 0.83 17.07 -1.48
N ALA A 365 1.32 16.37 -0.46
CA ALA A 365 1.88 15.02 -0.61
C ALA A 365 0.78 13.96 -0.79
N THR A 366 1.19 12.76 -1.14
CA THR A 366 0.39 11.54 -0.99
C THR A 366 0.79 10.80 0.29
N ILE A 367 0.07 9.74 0.66
CA ILE A 367 0.49 8.88 1.77
C ILE A 367 1.65 8.01 1.30
N GLU A 368 1.45 7.17 0.28
CA GLU A 368 2.53 6.43 -0.39
C GLU A 368 3.35 7.36 -1.30
N LEU A 369 4.64 7.07 -1.49
CA LEU A 369 5.53 7.94 -2.26
C LEU A 369 5.46 7.75 -3.77
N GLU A 370 5.01 6.58 -4.23
CA GLU A 370 4.75 6.31 -5.66
C GLU A 370 3.36 5.75 -5.95
#